data_3358f1f58b55b17bc3ccc91c065abbed
#
_entry.id   3358f1f58b55b17bc3ccc91c065abbed
#
_cell.length_a   1.000
_cell.length_b   1.000
_cell.length_c   1.000
_cell.angle_alpha   90.00
_cell.angle_beta   90.00
_cell.angle_gamma   90.00
#
_symmetry.space_group_name_H-M   'P 1'
#
loop_
_entity.id
_entity.type
_entity.pdbx_description
1 polymer ?
#
loop_
_entity_poly.entity_id
_entity_poly.type
_entity_poly.pdbx_seq_one_letter_code
_entity_poly.pdbx_strand_id
1 'polypeptide(L)'
;MKDNGFLDLSDHDSFSSGVPHLTFKRIRNEDPIYWTNEKNGRGFWSITKHSDILKINRDNKIFSSAKGIRIEDQSEEEYLARRTFQETDPPEHRITRMMLAPAFSQKAISNYESMIRE
;
A
#
# COMPACT_ATOMS: atom_id res chain seq x y z
N MET A 1 8.74 -19.36 13.28
CA MET A 1 9.02 -18.73 11.98
C MET A 1 10.50 -18.48 11.90
N LYS A 2 11.15 -18.70 10.77
CA LYS A 2 12.60 -18.43 10.63
C LYS A 2 12.79 -16.92 10.59
N ASP A 3 13.58 -16.38 11.50
CA ASP A 3 14.16 -15.04 11.36
C ASP A 3 15.15 -15.13 10.19
N ASN A 4 14.75 -14.62 9.03
CA ASN A 4 15.56 -14.68 7.82
C ASN A 4 16.66 -13.60 7.79
N GLY A 5 16.85 -12.87 8.90
CA GLY A 5 17.89 -11.81 9.02
C GLY A 5 17.69 -10.64 8.05
N PHE A 6 16.45 -10.46 7.57
CA PHE A 6 16.08 -9.29 6.78
C PHE A 6 15.63 -8.13 7.68
N LEU A 7 15.66 -6.95 7.08
CA LEU A 7 15.27 -5.71 7.71
C LEU A 7 13.79 -5.72 8.11
N ASP A 8 13.46 -5.13 9.24
CA ASP A 8 12.09 -4.74 9.56
C ASP A 8 11.68 -3.59 8.62
N LEU A 9 10.76 -3.88 7.71
CA LEU A 9 10.29 -2.91 6.71
C LEU A 9 9.28 -1.89 7.29
N SER A 10 8.87 -2.03 8.53
CA SER A 10 8.07 -1.03 9.28
C SER A 10 8.93 -0.05 10.09
N ASP A 11 10.22 -0.37 10.27
CA ASP A 11 11.14 0.49 11.01
C ASP A 11 11.55 1.73 10.20
N HIS A 12 11.07 2.90 10.59
CA HIS A 12 11.35 4.17 9.93
C HIS A 12 12.85 4.52 9.90
N ASP A 13 13.61 4.18 10.95
CA ASP A 13 15.04 4.46 11.03
C ASP A 13 15.83 3.73 9.95
N SER A 14 15.35 2.56 9.52
CA SER A 14 15.92 1.79 8.43
C SER A 14 15.86 2.51 7.08
N PHE A 15 15.04 3.54 6.95
CA PHE A 15 14.89 4.35 5.73
C PHE A 15 15.50 5.75 5.87
N SER A 16 16.08 6.10 7.01
CA SER A 16 16.65 7.43 7.27
C SER A 16 17.79 7.81 6.29
N SER A 17 18.54 6.82 5.82
CA SER A 17 19.63 6.99 4.83
C SER A 17 19.15 6.84 3.37
N GLY A 18 17.86 6.69 3.15
CA GLY A 18 17.23 6.45 1.86
C GLY A 18 16.70 5.02 1.70
N VAL A 19 16.15 4.74 0.52
CA VAL A 19 15.55 3.42 0.25
C VAL A 19 16.61 2.32 0.24
N PRO A 20 16.45 1.23 1.02
CA PRO A 20 17.43 0.14 1.10
C PRO A 20 17.34 -0.80 -0.13
N HIS A 21 17.71 -0.30 -1.30
CA HIS A 21 17.58 -1.01 -2.59
C HIS A 21 18.27 -2.37 -2.62
N LEU A 22 19.43 -2.52 -1.95
CA LEU A 22 20.15 -3.79 -1.90
C LEU A 22 19.36 -4.84 -1.10
N THR A 23 18.75 -4.44 0.01
CA THR A 23 17.88 -5.30 0.81
C THR A 23 16.67 -5.75 0.00
N PHE A 24 15.99 -4.83 -0.68
CA PHE A 24 14.86 -5.19 -1.55
C PHE A 24 15.26 -6.11 -2.72
N LYS A 25 16.46 -5.90 -3.30
CA LYS A 25 16.98 -6.79 -4.33
C LYS A 25 17.20 -8.21 -3.78
N ARG A 26 17.75 -8.31 -2.58
CA ARG A 26 18.00 -9.58 -1.91
C ARG A 26 16.68 -10.30 -1.59
N ILE A 27 15.71 -9.61 -0.99
CA ILE A 27 14.38 -10.17 -0.69
C ILE A 27 13.72 -10.70 -1.97
N ARG A 28 13.71 -9.92 -3.07
CA ARG A 28 13.13 -10.36 -4.36
C ARG A 28 13.73 -11.66 -4.89
N ASN A 29 15.01 -11.90 -4.64
CA ASN A 29 15.71 -13.06 -5.17
C ASN A 29 15.59 -14.29 -4.25
N GLU A 30 15.64 -14.08 -2.94
CA GLU A 30 15.76 -15.17 -1.96
C GLU A 30 14.39 -15.55 -1.37
N ASP A 31 13.54 -14.56 -1.06
CA ASP A 31 12.22 -14.79 -0.42
C ASP A 31 11.21 -13.71 -0.88
N PRO A 32 10.70 -13.78 -2.12
CA PRO A 32 9.91 -12.71 -2.71
C PRO A 32 8.53 -12.48 -2.06
N ILE A 33 8.06 -13.40 -1.24
CA ILE A 33 6.87 -13.28 -0.39
C ILE A 33 7.35 -13.42 1.06
N TYR A 34 7.86 -12.33 1.57
CA TYR A 34 8.58 -12.28 2.82
C TYR A 34 7.67 -11.84 3.97
N TRP A 35 7.73 -12.57 5.10
CA TRP A 35 7.07 -12.15 6.32
C TRP A 35 7.92 -11.14 7.08
N THR A 36 7.44 -9.90 7.20
CA THR A 36 8.06 -8.87 8.02
C THR A 36 7.54 -9.00 9.46
N ASN A 37 8.47 -9.27 10.38
CA ASN A 37 8.17 -9.20 11.81
C ASN A 37 8.26 -7.74 12.25
N GLU A 38 7.17 -7.19 12.75
CA GLU A 38 7.18 -5.88 13.39
C GLU A 38 7.57 -6.03 14.86
N LYS A 39 8.35 -5.09 15.35
CA LYS A 39 8.79 -5.07 16.76
C LYS A 39 7.61 -4.88 17.73
N ASN A 40 6.64 -4.08 17.33
CA ASN A 40 5.48 -3.68 18.16
C ASN A 40 4.14 -3.93 17.44
N GLY A 41 4.09 -4.81 16.46
CA GLY A 41 2.91 -5.12 15.67
C GLY A 41 2.75 -6.61 15.42
N ARG A 42 1.69 -6.97 14.69
CA ARG A 42 1.40 -8.36 14.34
C ARG A 42 2.22 -8.90 13.16
N GLY A 43 2.96 -8.03 12.48
CA GLY A 43 3.68 -8.35 11.25
C GLY A 43 2.80 -8.41 10.00
N PHE A 44 3.44 -8.46 8.83
CA PHE A 44 2.75 -8.47 7.54
C PHE A 44 3.56 -9.16 6.44
N TRP A 45 2.88 -9.57 5.37
CA TRP A 45 3.52 -10.12 4.19
C TRP A 45 4.00 -9.02 3.25
N SER A 46 5.29 -8.98 2.99
CA SER A 46 5.93 -8.08 2.03
C SER A 46 6.05 -8.76 0.68
N ILE A 47 5.37 -8.22 -0.33
CA ILE A 47 5.37 -8.76 -1.69
C ILE A 47 6.29 -7.90 -2.55
N THR A 48 7.34 -8.50 -3.11
CA THR A 48 8.43 -7.75 -3.76
C THR A 48 8.56 -7.98 -5.26
N LYS A 49 7.92 -9.01 -5.83
CA LYS A 49 7.89 -9.25 -7.28
C LYS A 49 6.73 -8.53 -7.94
N HIS A 50 7.01 -7.79 -9.01
CA HIS A 50 6.01 -7.06 -9.78
C HIS A 50 4.85 -7.95 -10.26
N SER A 51 5.15 -9.18 -10.75
CA SER A 51 4.12 -10.13 -11.19
C SER A 51 3.12 -10.49 -10.09
N ASP A 52 3.61 -10.65 -8.86
CA ASP A 52 2.78 -11.03 -7.72
C ASP A 52 1.96 -9.84 -7.21
N ILE A 53 2.55 -8.64 -7.19
CA ILE A 53 1.85 -7.39 -6.89
C ILE A 53 0.69 -7.18 -7.89
N LEU A 54 0.91 -7.40 -9.19
CA LEU A 54 -0.15 -7.28 -10.20
C LEU A 54 -1.30 -8.28 -9.98
N LYS A 55 -0.99 -9.52 -9.59
CA LYS A 55 -2.02 -10.53 -9.29
C LYS A 55 -2.85 -10.11 -8.08
N ILE A 56 -2.19 -9.73 -6.99
CA ILE A 56 -2.84 -9.31 -5.75
C ILE A 56 -3.75 -8.09 -6.00
N ASN A 57 -3.24 -7.05 -6.67
CA ASN A 57 -4.00 -5.83 -6.94
C ASN A 57 -5.21 -6.04 -7.87
N ARG A 58 -5.23 -7.12 -8.65
CA ARG A 58 -6.35 -7.43 -9.56
C ARG A 58 -7.38 -8.35 -8.94
N ASP A 59 -7.05 -9.07 -7.90
CA ASP A 59 -7.92 -10.06 -7.27
C ASP A 59 -8.55 -9.53 -5.98
N ASN A 60 -9.52 -8.63 -6.14
CA ASN A 60 -10.29 -8.09 -5.02
C ASN A 60 -11.26 -9.08 -4.36
N LYS A 61 -11.39 -10.29 -4.88
CA LYS A 61 -12.19 -11.34 -4.24
C LYS A 61 -11.43 -12.04 -3.12
N ILE A 62 -10.11 -12.12 -3.27
CA ILE A 62 -9.21 -12.74 -2.27
C ILE A 62 -8.55 -11.67 -1.40
N PHE A 63 -8.09 -10.57 -2.03
CA PHE A 63 -7.36 -9.49 -1.38
C PHE A 63 -8.22 -8.24 -1.24
N SER A 64 -8.78 -8.05 -0.06
CA SER A 64 -9.67 -6.95 0.27
C SER A 64 -8.90 -5.75 0.83
N SER A 65 -9.27 -4.53 0.44
CA SER A 65 -8.81 -3.29 1.08
C SER A 65 -9.74 -2.80 2.20
N ALA A 66 -10.87 -3.47 2.41
CA ALA A 66 -11.91 -3.02 3.34
C ALA A 66 -11.57 -3.14 4.83
N LYS A 67 -10.37 -3.59 5.15
CA LYS A 67 -9.83 -3.63 6.53
C LYS A 67 -8.67 -2.66 6.76
N GLY A 68 -8.47 -1.74 5.82
CA GLY A 68 -7.41 -0.74 5.88
C GLY A 68 -6.32 -0.97 4.82
N ILE A 69 -5.58 0.10 4.53
CA ILE A 69 -4.47 0.15 3.57
C ILE A 69 -3.16 0.58 4.24
N ARG A 70 -3.14 0.63 5.56
CA ARG A 70 -1.97 1.04 6.35
C ARG A 70 -1.29 -0.16 6.96
N ILE A 71 0.00 -0.02 7.21
CA ILE A 71 0.80 -1.04 7.90
C ILE A 71 0.49 -1.02 9.40
N GLU A 72 0.35 0.18 9.99
CA GLU A 72 0.10 0.33 11.42
C GLU A 72 -1.23 -0.31 11.84
N ASP A 73 -1.19 -1.02 12.96
CA ASP A 73 -2.39 -1.53 13.59
C ASP A 73 -3.25 -0.37 14.08
N GLN A 74 -4.53 -0.41 13.74
CA GLN A 74 -5.53 0.59 14.13
C GLN A 74 -6.64 -0.09 14.91
N SER A 75 -7.20 0.60 15.89
CA SER A 75 -8.47 0.21 16.48
C SER A 75 -9.60 0.35 15.46
N GLU A 76 -10.71 -0.36 15.67
CA GLU A 76 -11.88 -0.24 14.80
C GLU A 76 -12.43 1.19 14.78
N GLU A 77 -12.40 1.89 15.89
CA GLU A 77 -12.82 3.27 16.01
C GLU A 77 -11.95 4.22 15.19
N GLU A 78 -10.62 4.09 15.30
CA GLU A 78 -9.67 4.87 14.50
C GLU A 78 -9.82 4.60 13.00
N TYR A 79 -10.00 3.33 12.62
CA TYR A 79 -10.24 2.94 11.25
C TYR A 79 -11.51 3.60 10.70
N LEU A 80 -12.62 3.49 11.39
CA LEU A 80 -13.89 4.06 10.96
C LEU A 80 -13.86 5.60 10.86
N ALA A 81 -13.15 6.26 11.79
CA ALA A 81 -13.00 7.72 11.80
C ALA A 81 -12.17 8.26 10.62
N ARG A 82 -11.26 7.46 10.05
CA ARG A 82 -10.32 7.85 9.00
C ARG A 82 -10.51 7.13 7.67
N ARG A 83 -11.49 6.22 7.61
CA ARG A 83 -11.76 5.41 6.43
C ARG A 83 -12.00 6.28 5.20
N THR A 84 -11.31 5.94 4.12
CA THR A 84 -11.47 6.59 2.82
C THR A 84 -12.09 5.61 1.81
N PHE A 85 -12.48 6.11 0.64
CA PHE A 85 -13.02 5.24 -0.41
C PHE A 85 -11.99 4.22 -0.93
N GLN A 86 -10.69 4.45 -0.74
CA GLN A 86 -9.63 3.50 -1.08
C GLN A 86 -9.67 2.25 -0.20
N GLU A 87 -10.26 2.37 0.98
CA GLU A 87 -10.45 1.29 1.96
C GLU A 87 -11.83 0.65 1.81
N THR A 88 -12.32 0.58 0.59
CA THR A 88 -13.58 -0.08 0.22
C THR A 88 -13.34 -1.06 -0.91
N ASP A 89 -14.18 -2.10 -0.97
CA ASP A 89 -14.18 -3.07 -2.05
C ASP A 89 -15.30 -2.77 -3.08
N PRO A 90 -15.28 -3.36 -4.28
CA PRO A 90 -16.41 -3.29 -5.18
C PRO A 90 -17.68 -3.92 -4.56
N PRO A 91 -18.87 -3.34 -4.80
CA PRO A 91 -19.15 -2.26 -5.76
C PRO A 91 -18.95 -0.84 -5.21
N GLU A 92 -18.82 -0.65 -3.90
CA GLU A 92 -18.75 0.66 -3.24
C GLU A 92 -17.57 1.51 -3.76
N HIS A 93 -16.38 0.92 -3.81
CA HIS A 93 -15.19 1.57 -4.36
C HIS A 93 -15.43 2.13 -5.77
N ARG A 94 -16.04 1.31 -6.65
CA ARG A 94 -16.28 1.70 -8.04
C ARG A 94 -17.25 2.89 -8.12
N ILE A 95 -18.33 2.87 -7.35
CA ILE A 95 -19.34 3.93 -7.33
C ILE A 95 -18.70 5.25 -6.95
N THR A 96 -17.99 5.29 -5.82
CA THR A 96 -17.35 6.51 -5.33
C THR A 96 -16.26 7.01 -6.27
N ARG A 97 -15.43 6.11 -6.81
CA ARG A 97 -14.39 6.45 -7.79
C ARG A 97 -14.97 7.08 -9.06
N MET A 98 -16.10 6.55 -9.56
CA MET A 98 -16.76 7.11 -10.74
C MET A 98 -17.29 8.53 -10.52
N MET A 99 -17.72 8.86 -9.32
CA MET A 99 -18.16 10.22 -8.98
C MET A 99 -16.99 11.23 -9.02
N LEU A 100 -15.79 10.79 -8.64
CA LEU A 100 -14.59 11.63 -8.61
C LEU A 100 -13.86 11.70 -9.97
N ALA A 101 -14.00 10.70 -10.82
CA ALA A 101 -13.26 10.57 -12.08
C ALA A 101 -13.33 11.80 -13.01
N PRO A 102 -14.46 12.51 -13.17
CA PRO A 102 -14.53 13.71 -14.02
C PRO A 102 -13.59 14.83 -13.58
N ALA A 103 -13.38 15.00 -12.26
CA ALA A 103 -12.47 16.03 -11.71
C ALA A 103 -10.99 15.74 -12.02
N PHE A 104 -10.65 14.47 -12.31
CA PHE A 104 -9.31 14.02 -12.67
C PHE A 104 -9.16 13.69 -14.16
N SER A 105 -10.11 14.13 -15.00
CA SER A 105 -9.97 13.99 -16.46
C SER A 105 -8.79 14.83 -16.97
N GLN A 106 -8.20 14.43 -18.09
CA GLN A 106 -7.10 15.16 -18.71
C GLN A 106 -7.44 16.64 -18.93
N LYS A 107 -8.67 16.92 -19.36
CA LYS A 107 -9.16 18.31 -19.55
C LYS A 107 -9.22 19.08 -18.22
N ALA A 108 -9.71 18.47 -17.14
CA ALA A 108 -9.78 19.12 -15.83
C ALA A 108 -8.37 19.41 -15.30
N ILE A 109 -7.46 18.43 -15.37
CA ILE A 109 -6.07 18.60 -14.92
C ILE A 109 -5.33 19.66 -15.73
N SER A 110 -5.52 19.72 -17.05
CA SER A 110 -4.88 20.77 -17.89
C SER A 110 -5.31 22.19 -17.49
N ASN A 111 -6.50 22.37 -16.93
CA ASN A 111 -6.94 23.68 -16.44
C ASN A 111 -6.17 24.17 -15.20
N TYR A 112 -5.53 23.26 -14.47
CA TYR A 112 -4.75 23.59 -13.27
C TYR A 112 -3.25 23.82 -13.58
N GLU A 113 -2.80 23.56 -14.80
CA GLU A 113 -1.37 23.60 -15.14
C GLU A 113 -0.76 24.98 -14.90
N SER A 114 -1.43 26.08 -15.30
CA SER A 114 -0.95 27.44 -15.07
C SER A 114 -0.80 27.74 -13.57
N MET A 115 -1.82 27.39 -12.79
CA MET A 115 -1.84 27.61 -11.34
C MET A 115 -0.76 26.82 -10.59
N ILE A 116 -0.39 25.64 -11.10
CA ILE A 116 0.63 24.80 -10.48
C ILE A 116 2.05 25.28 -10.83
N ARG A 117 2.22 25.98 -11.96
CA ARG A 117 3.52 26.48 -12.44
C ARG A 117 3.88 27.88 -11.90
N GLU A 118 2.95 28.57 -11.25
CA GLU A 118 3.19 29.81 -10.53
C GLU A 118 3.78 29.54 -9.14
#